data_02e5213b2dbb128c21b9b72497d0d4cc
#
_entry.id   02e5213b2dbb128c21b9b72497d0d4cc
#
_cell.length_a   1.000
_cell.length_b   1.000
_cell.length_c   1.000
_cell.angle_alpha   90.00
_cell.angle_beta   90.00
_cell.angle_gamma   90.00
#
_symmetry.space_group_name_H-M   'P 1'
#
loop_
_entity.id
_entity.type
_entity.pdbx_description
1 polymer ?
#
loop_
_entity_poly.entity_id
_entity_poly.type
_entity_poly.pdbx_seq_one_letter_code
_entity_poly.pdbx_strand_id
1 'polypeptide(L)'
;MSKLAAIAIQGKVYGIDHSTQSVAMAMRMNKQWIDIGRVEVREASVSRLPFSDGVFDVITAVETHFWWPALPTDLREVLRVLKPGGRLIIIAEVYKGAEAFTSKAAERYSEKTGMVLLSVEEHRELFTDAGYSDVQVITEPRKGWICCIGSKPPVS
;
A
#
# COMPACT_ATOMS: atom_id res chain seq x y z
N MET A 1 7.58 -8.70 3.25
CA MET A 1 7.52 -8.77 4.73
C MET A 1 8.87 -9.07 5.37
N SER A 2 9.65 -10.07 4.94
CA SER A 2 10.96 -10.42 5.53
C SER A 2 11.93 -9.23 5.64
N LYS A 3 12.05 -8.41 4.58
CA LYS A 3 12.90 -7.21 4.61
C LYS A 3 12.43 -6.20 5.67
N LEU A 4 11.12 -6.00 5.80
CA LEU A 4 10.56 -5.11 6.84
C LEU A 4 10.81 -5.68 8.24
N ALA A 5 10.63 -6.97 8.44
CA ALA A 5 10.91 -7.63 9.71
C ALA A 5 12.38 -7.55 10.13
N ALA A 6 13.31 -7.58 9.17
CA ALA A 6 14.73 -7.40 9.44
C ALA A 6 15.09 -5.97 9.88
N ILE A 7 14.37 -4.96 9.38
CA ILE A 7 14.58 -3.54 9.70
C ILE A 7 13.86 -3.13 10.98
N ALA A 8 12.61 -3.56 11.14
CA ALA A 8 11.77 -3.24 12.30
C ALA A 8 12.18 -4.06 13.54
N ILE A 9 13.43 -3.93 14.02
CA ILE A 9 14.03 -4.78 15.06
C ILE A 9 13.27 -4.80 16.38
N GLN A 10 12.53 -3.76 16.72
CA GLN A 10 11.71 -3.66 17.94
C GLN A 10 10.20 -3.78 17.68
N GLY A 11 9.81 -3.86 16.41
CA GLY A 11 8.42 -3.88 15.99
C GLY A 11 7.94 -5.26 15.53
N LYS A 12 6.65 -5.34 15.20
CA LYS A 12 6.02 -6.49 14.56
C LYS A 12 5.51 -6.08 13.18
N VAL A 13 5.66 -6.95 12.21
CA VAL A 13 5.19 -6.73 10.83
C VAL A 13 3.92 -7.55 10.60
N TYR A 14 2.89 -6.89 10.13
CA TYR A 14 1.64 -7.52 9.73
C TYR A 14 1.52 -7.50 8.21
N GLY A 15 1.10 -8.61 7.63
CA GLY A 15 0.72 -8.70 6.22
C GLY A 15 -0.74 -9.05 6.10
N ILE A 16 -1.44 -8.43 5.17
CA ILE A 16 -2.80 -8.81 4.81
C ILE A 16 -2.91 -9.09 3.32
N ASP A 17 -3.76 -10.01 2.98
CA ASP A 17 -4.22 -10.25 1.61
C ASP A 17 -5.65 -10.81 1.69
N HIS A 18 -6.47 -10.52 0.68
CA HIS A 18 -7.83 -11.06 0.59
C HIS A 18 -7.86 -12.49 0.02
N SER A 19 -6.78 -12.93 -0.59
CA SER A 19 -6.64 -14.26 -1.18
C SER A 19 -6.06 -15.25 -0.18
N THR A 20 -6.83 -16.28 0.16
CA THR A 20 -6.38 -17.39 0.98
C THR A 20 -5.08 -18.04 0.46
N GLN A 21 -4.93 -18.12 -0.87
CA GLN A 21 -3.73 -18.68 -1.51
C GLN A 21 -2.51 -17.78 -1.29
N SER A 22 -2.66 -16.46 -1.46
CA SER A 22 -1.61 -15.47 -1.22
C SER A 22 -1.18 -15.48 0.26
N VAL A 23 -2.14 -15.54 1.17
CA VAL A 23 -1.90 -15.67 2.62
C VAL A 23 -1.10 -16.93 2.93
N ALA A 24 -1.51 -18.09 2.41
CA ALA A 24 -0.80 -19.35 2.63
C ALA A 24 0.63 -19.32 2.06
N MET A 25 0.84 -18.70 0.90
CA MET A 25 2.17 -18.49 0.32
C MET A 25 3.01 -17.56 1.20
N ALA A 26 2.45 -16.43 1.59
CA ALA A 26 3.13 -15.45 2.45
C ALA A 26 3.54 -16.07 3.80
N MET A 27 2.68 -16.89 4.41
CA MET A 27 3.02 -17.63 5.63
C MET A 27 4.20 -18.58 5.44
N ARG A 28 4.21 -19.35 4.35
CA ARG A 28 5.34 -20.26 4.04
C ARG A 28 6.65 -19.50 3.84
N MET A 29 6.62 -18.41 3.07
CA MET A 29 7.82 -17.62 2.77
C MET A 29 8.38 -16.88 3.99
N ASN A 30 7.56 -16.59 4.98
CA ASN A 30 7.95 -15.85 6.18
C ASN A 30 7.97 -16.71 7.45
N LYS A 31 7.94 -18.05 7.31
CA LYS A 31 7.82 -18.99 8.42
C LYS A 31 8.78 -18.70 9.57
N GLN A 32 10.06 -18.49 9.28
CA GLN A 32 11.07 -18.18 10.30
C GLN A 32 10.74 -16.93 11.14
N TRP A 33 10.17 -15.90 10.52
CA TRP A 33 9.78 -14.67 11.20
C TRP A 33 8.47 -14.81 11.98
N ILE A 34 7.59 -15.70 11.52
CA ILE A 34 6.34 -16.04 12.20
C ILE A 34 6.64 -16.86 13.45
N ASP A 35 7.52 -17.87 13.34
CA ASP A 35 7.89 -18.75 14.46
C ASP A 35 8.47 -17.98 15.65
N ILE A 36 9.18 -16.88 15.40
CA ILE A 36 9.73 -15.99 16.44
C ILE A 36 8.80 -14.80 16.78
N GLY A 37 7.55 -14.81 16.28
CA GLY A 37 6.53 -13.81 16.60
C GLY A 37 6.71 -12.42 15.97
N ARG A 38 7.65 -12.27 15.02
CA ARG A 38 7.98 -10.97 14.39
C ARG A 38 7.10 -10.65 13.18
N VAL A 39 6.50 -11.64 12.56
CA VAL A 39 5.57 -11.49 11.44
C VAL A 39 4.26 -12.18 11.76
N GLU A 40 3.17 -11.55 11.36
CA GLU A 40 1.83 -12.14 11.37
C GLU A 40 1.17 -11.88 10.02
N VAL A 41 0.51 -12.90 9.46
CA VAL A 41 -0.21 -12.78 8.19
C VAL A 41 -1.68 -13.10 8.44
N ARG A 42 -2.59 -12.26 7.93
CA ARG A 42 -4.04 -12.44 8.06
C ARG A 42 -4.72 -12.36 6.70
N GLU A 43 -5.75 -13.16 6.53
CA GLU A 43 -6.70 -12.97 5.44
C GLU A 43 -7.64 -11.82 5.80
N ALA A 44 -7.60 -10.74 5.01
CA ALA A 44 -8.43 -9.57 5.23
C ALA A 44 -8.49 -8.69 3.96
N SER A 45 -9.56 -7.93 3.83
CA SER A 45 -9.70 -6.87 2.83
C SER A 45 -9.15 -5.55 3.36
N VAL A 46 -8.53 -4.75 2.48
CA VAL A 46 -8.14 -3.37 2.77
C VAL A 46 -9.33 -2.49 3.12
N SER A 47 -10.51 -2.81 2.61
CA SER A 47 -11.76 -2.07 2.89
C SER A 47 -12.26 -2.24 4.33
N ARG A 48 -11.74 -3.22 5.07
CA ARG A 48 -12.06 -3.47 6.48
C ARG A 48 -10.87 -4.16 7.16
N LEU A 49 -9.96 -3.36 7.65
CA LEU A 49 -8.74 -3.83 8.31
C LEU A 49 -9.05 -4.37 9.72
N PRO A 50 -8.59 -5.58 10.07
CA PRO A 50 -8.87 -6.20 11.38
C PRO A 50 -7.93 -5.66 12.47
N PHE A 51 -7.82 -4.31 12.55
CA PHE A 51 -6.97 -3.61 13.49
C PHE A 51 -7.72 -2.41 14.09
N SER A 52 -7.37 -2.05 15.32
CA SER A 52 -7.86 -0.85 15.98
C SER A 52 -7.29 0.42 15.33
N ASP A 53 -7.87 1.57 15.66
CA ASP A 53 -7.37 2.87 15.24
C ASP A 53 -5.96 3.11 15.79
N GLY A 54 -5.11 3.74 14.99
CA GLY A 54 -3.81 4.23 15.45
C GLY A 54 -2.82 3.14 15.90
N VAL A 55 -2.75 2.02 15.20
CA VAL A 55 -1.85 0.89 15.53
C VAL A 55 -0.50 0.98 14.84
N PHE A 56 -0.46 1.47 13.59
CA PHE A 56 0.72 1.36 12.75
C PHE A 56 1.50 2.67 12.63
N ASP A 57 2.83 2.56 12.69
CA ASP A 57 3.75 3.65 12.41
C ASP A 57 3.94 3.83 10.90
N VAL A 58 3.98 2.70 10.15
CA VAL A 58 4.15 2.68 8.70
C VAL A 58 3.29 1.57 8.09
N ILE A 59 2.62 1.89 7.00
CA ILE A 59 1.92 0.92 6.15
C ILE A 59 2.49 1.02 4.74
N THR A 60 2.73 -0.12 4.11
CA THR A 60 3.20 -0.18 2.72
C THR A 60 2.22 -0.96 1.85
N ALA A 61 1.93 -0.44 0.66
CA ALA A 61 1.18 -1.13 -0.39
C ALA A 61 2.07 -1.18 -1.65
N VAL A 62 2.49 -2.39 -2.03
CA VAL A 62 3.40 -2.59 -3.16
C VAL A 62 2.67 -3.38 -4.24
N GLU A 63 2.47 -2.79 -5.40
CA GLU A 63 1.77 -3.39 -6.56
C GLU A 63 0.34 -3.87 -6.25
N THR A 64 -0.38 -3.24 -5.32
CA THR A 64 -1.69 -3.74 -4.85
C THR A 64 -2.83 -2.76 -5.01
N HIS A 65 -2.58 -1.45 -4.89
CA HIS A 65 -3.63 -0.42 -4.86
C HIS A 65 -4.49 -0.35 -6.12
N PHE A 66 -4.00 -0.83 -7.26
CA PHE A 66 -4.75 -0.93 -8.52
C PHE A 66 -6.03 -1.76 -8.42
N TRP A 67 -6.08 -2.68 -7.45
CA TRP A 67 -7.14 -3.66 -7.26
C TRP A 67 -7.95 -3.43 -5.98
N TRP A 68 -7.74 -2.31 -5.31
CA TRP A 68 -8.53 -2.00 -4.13
C TRP A 68 -9.98 -1.73 -4.53
N PRO A 69 -10.97 -2.33 -3.83
CA PRO A 69 -12.37 -2.30 -4.25
C PRO A 69 -12.99 -0.90 -4.34
N ALA A 70 -12.60 -0.03 -3.40
CA ALA A 70 -13.12 1.34 -3.28
C ALA A 70 -11.99 2.29 -2.85
N LEU A 71 -11.02 2.51 -3.74
CA LEU A 71 -9.73 3.14 -3.46
C LEU A 71 -9.79 4.39 -2.57
N PRO A 72 -10.71 5.39 -2.77
CA PRO A 72 -10.80 6.54 -1.87
C PRO A 72 -11.23 6.17 -0.44
N THR A 73 -12.16 5.23 -0.30
CA THR A 73 -12.63 4.75 1.02
C THR A 73 -11.60 3.86 1.68
N ASP A 74 -10.93 3.03 0.91
CA ASP A 74 -9.88 2.12 1.38
C ASP A 74 -8.68 2.89 1.93
N LEU A 75 -8.32 4.02 1.29
CA LEU A 75 -7.29 4.92 1.81
C LEU A 75 -7.67 5.53 3.16
N ARG A 76 -8.95 5.87 3.38
CA ARG A 76 -9.43 6.35 4.69
C ARG A 76 -9.38 5.25 5.75
N GLU A 77 -9.67 4.01 5.36
CA GLU A 77 -9.54 2.86 6.26
C GLU A 77 -8.07 2.62 6.65
N VAL A 78 -7.13 2.74 5.70
CA VAL A 78 -5.70 2.71 6.00
C VAL A 78 -5.30 3.88 6.91
N LEU A 79 -5.82 5.09 6.65
CA LEU A 79 -5.57 6.26 7.49
C LEU A 79 -6.07 6.04 8.92
N ARG A 80 -7.23 5.39 9.11
CA ARG A 80 -7.79 5.07 10.43
C ARG A 80 -6.78 4.31 11.31
N VAL A 81 -6.18 3.26 10.76
CA VAL A 81 -5.28 2.37 11.51
C VAL A 81 -3.85 2.90 11.66
N LEU A 82 -3.48 3.96 10.95
CA LEU A 82 -2.22 4.67 11.16
C LEU A 82 -2.26 5.47 12.46
N LYS A 83 -1.15 5.50 13.18
CA LYS A 83 -0.91 6.44 14.29
C LYS A 83 -0.88 7.87 13.77
N PRO A 84 -1.20 8.89 14.58
CA PRO A 84 -0.86 10.28 14.25
C PRO A 84 0.62 10.38 13.91
N GLY A 85 0.96 11.03 12.78
CA GLY A 85 2.32 11.08 12.23
C GLY A 85 2.79 9.80 11.52
N GLY A 86 2.02 8.72 11.56
CA GLY A 86 2.28 7.48 10.81
C GLY A 86 2.12 7.70 9.30
N ARG A 87 2.76 6.84 8.49
CA ARG A 87 2.85 7.03 7.04
C ARG A 87 2.31 5.85 6.25
N LEU A 88 1.59 6.17 5.17
CA LEU A 88 1.31 5.24 4.08
C LEU A 88 2.32 5.46 2.96
N ILE A 89 2.86 4.36 2.43
CA ILE A 89 3.77 4.34 1.28
C ILE A 89 3.18 3.39 0.23
N ILE A 90 2.77 3.92 -0.91
CA ILE A 90 2.37 3.14 -2.08
C ILE A 90 3.53 3.11 -3.06
N ILE A 91 3.89 1.92 -3.54
CA ILE A 91 4.95 1.72 -4.53
C ILE A 91 4.38 0.92 -5.70
N ALA A 92 4.63 1.40 -6.91
CA ALA A 92 4.24 0.70 -8.13
C ALA A 92 5.25 0.87 -9.26
N GLU A 93 5.29 -0.12 -10.15
CA GLU A 93 6.15 -0.14 -11.34
C GLU A 93 5.43 0.37 -12.60
N VAL A 94 4.18 0.85 -12.44
CA VAL A 94 3.39 1.46 -13.51
C VAL A 94 2.55 2.61 -12.97
N TYR A 95 2.39 3.66 -13.77
CA TYR A 95 1.43 4.73 -13.54
C TYR A 95 1.01 5.37 -14.89
N LYS A 96 -0.15 6.00 -14.93
CA LYS A 96 -0.72 6.62 -16.12
C LYS A 96 0.11 7.84 -16.55
N GLY A 97 0.47 7.90 -17.83
CA GLY A 97 1.24 8.99 -18.41
C GLY A 97 2.76 8.81 -18.29
N ALA A 98 3.28 7.71 -17.76
CA ALA A 98 4.71 7.42 -17.78
C ALA A 98 5.20 7.06 -19.19
N GLU A 99 6.47 7.37 -19.47
CA GLU A 99 7.10 7.07 -20.77
C GLU A 99 7.37 5.57 -20.99
N ALA A 100 7.45 4.81 -19.90
CA ALA A 100 7.79 3.40 -19.91
C ALA A 100 6.80 2.55 -20.73
N PHE A 101 7.34 1.58 -21.47
CA PHE A 101 6.53 0.63 -22.26
C PHE A 101 5.55 -0.15 -21.36
N THR A 102 5.98 -0.54 -20.16
CA THR A 102 5.15 -1.23 -19.16
C THR A 102 3.93 -0.40 -18.75
N SER A 103 4.09 0.91 -18.52
CA SER A 103 2.98 1.81 -18.18
C SER A 103 1.99 1.96 -19.34
N LYS A 104 2.47 2.11 -20.58
CA LYS A 104 1.62 2.15 -21.78
C LYS A 104 0.86 0.84 -22.01
N ALA A 105 1.47 -0.29 -21.66
CA ALA A 105 0.80 -1.59 -21.69
C ALA A 105 -0.25 -1.70 -20.57
N ALA A 106 0.05 -1.21 -19.37
CA ALA A 106 -0.86 -1.16 -18.24
C ALA A 106 -2.08 -0.27 -18.51
N GLU A 107 -1.91 0.88 -19.19
CA GLU A 107 -3.04 1.73 -19.62
C GLU A 107 -4.02 0.97 -20.49
N ARG A 108 -3.52 0.26 -21.52
CA ARG A 108 -4.38 -0.57 -22.40
C ARG A 108 -5.02 -1.75 -21.68
N TYR A 109 -4.35 -2.30 -20.67
CA TYR A 109 -4.88 -3.38 -19.85
C TYR A 109 -5.96 -2.88 -18.89
N SER A 110 -5.78 -1.72 -18.27
CA SER A 110 -6.74 -1.11 -17.34
C SER A 110 -8.10 -0.86 -18.00
N GLU A 111 -8.14 -0.42 -19.28
CA GLU A 111 -9.37 -0.23 -20.04
C GLU A 111 -10.24 -1.51 -20.17
N LYS A 112 -9.62 -2.69 -20.06
CA LYS A 112 -10.26 -4.00 -20.26
C LYS A 112 -10.58 -4.73 -18.96
N THR A 113 -9.90 -4.40 -17.87
CA THR A 113 -9.91 -5.23 -16.65
C THR A 113 -10.49 -4.55 -15.43
N GLY A 114 -10.73 -3.23 -15.50
CA GLY A 114 -11.14 -2.44 -14.35
C GLY A 114 -9.99 -2.15 -13.36
N MET A 115 -8.74 -2.45 -13.73
CA MET A 115 -7.56 -2.03 -12.98
C MET A 115 -7.53 -0.51 -12.89
N VAL A 116 -7.41 0.05 -11.70
CA VAL A 116 -7.36 1.50 -11.48
C VAL A 116 -5.93 1.98 -11.68
N LEU A 117 -5.65 2.64 -12.80
CA LEU A 117 -4.36 3.22 -13.09
C LEU A 117 -4.44 4.74 -13.00
N LEU A 118 -3.67 5.34 -12.10
CA LEU A 118 -3.69 6.77 -11.80
C LEU A 118 -2.45 7.48 -12.35
N SER A 119 -2.60 8.78 -12.71
CA SER A 119 -1.50 9.70 -12.98
C SER A 119 -0.83 10.18 -11.67
N VAL A 120 0.24 10.95 -11.80
CA VAL A 120 0.92 11.60 -10.67
C VAL A 120 -0.04 12.52 -9.91
N GLU A 121 -0.81 13.32 -10.64
CA GLU A 121 -1.78 14.28 -10.10
C GLU A 121 -2.94 13.55 -9.41
N GLU A 122 -3.49 12.53 -10.07
CA GLU A 122 -4.58 11.72 -9.51
C GLU A 122 -4.14 11.00 -8.22
N HIS A 123 -2.90 10.53 -8.09
CA HIS A 123 -2.37 10.00 -6.84
C HIS A 123 -2.30 11.08 -5.74
N ARG A 124 -1.84 12.29 -6.08
CA ARG A 124 -1.74 13.39 -5.11
C ARG A 124 -3.11 13.80 -4.59
N GLU A 125 -4.07 14.01 -5.49
CA GLU A 125 -5.46 14.35 -5.16
C GLU A 125 -6.08 13.27 -4.28
N LEU A 126 -5.94 12.02 -4.67
CA LEU A 126 -6.48 10.87 -3.93
C LEU A 126 -5.99 10.80 -2.47
N PHE A 127 -4.70 11.03 -2.23
CA PHE A 127 -4.15 11.07 -0.88
C PHE A 127 -4.67 12.28 -0.10
N THR A 128 -4.71 13.46 -0.73
CA THR A 128 -5.20 14.69 -0.10
C THR A 128 -6.67 14.58 0.28
N ASP A 129 -7.51 14.08 -0.62
CA ASP A 129 -8.95 13.90 -0.41
C ASP A 129 -9.26 12.81 0.64
N ALA A 130 -8.37 11.84 0.79
CA ALA A 130 -8.47 10.83 1.85
C ALA A 130 -8.05 11.37 3.24
N GLY A 131 -7.47 12.58 3.33
CA GLY A 131 -7.11 13.24 4.57
C GLY A 131 -5.65 13.09 4.99
N TYR A 132 -4.76 12.65 4.08
CA TYR A 132 -3.31 12.63 4.34
C TYR A 132 -2.70 14.02 4.22
N SER A 133 -1.70 14.32 5.06
CA SER A 133 -0.82 15.49 4.98
C SER A 133 0.56 15.10 4.41
N ASP A 134 1.38 16.11 4.10
CA ASP A 134 2.77 15.95 3.60
C ASP A 134 2.87 14.99 2.40
N VAL A 135 1.92 15.10 1.48
CA VAL A 135 1.82 14.19 0.33
C VAL A 135 2.99 14.42 -0.63
N GLN A 136 3.79 13.38 -0.82
CA GLN A 136 4.90 13.35 -1.76
C GLN A 136 4.63 12.28 -2.83
N VAL A 137 4.88 12.65 -4.09
CA VAL A 137 4.84 11.71 -5.22
C VAL A 137 6.18 11.78 -5.94
N ILE A 138 6.91 10.68 -5.91
CA ILE A 138 8.25 10.52 -6.47
C ILE A 138 8.13 9.56 -7.65
N THR A 139 8.70 9.91 -8.80
CA THR A 139 8.61 9.12 -10.02
C THR A 139 9.96 8.87 -10.67
N GLU A 140 10.06 7.75 -11.41
CA GLU A 140 11.11 7.47 -12.38
C GLU A 140 10.43 7.20 -13.73
N PRO A 141 10.17 8.24 -14.54
CA PRO A 141 9.30 8.15 -15.73
C PRO A 141 9.78 7.14 -16.78
N ARG A 142 11.11 6.99 -16.94
CA ARG A 142 11.69 6.04 -17.91
C ARG A 142 11.47 4.59 -17.51
N LYS A 143 11.38 4.31 -16.21
CA LYS A 143 11.09 2.98 -15.68
C LYS A 143 9.59 2.76 -15.42
N GLY A 144 8.81 3.83 -15.38
CA GLY A 144 7.39 3.81 -15.01
C GLY A 144 7.14 3.72 -13.51
N TRP A 145 8.18 3.85 -12.67
CA TRP A 145 8.04 3.68 -11.24
C TRP A 145 7.46 4.91 -10.55
N ILE A 146 6.61 4.67 -9.57
CA ILE A 146 6.02 5.68 -8.72
C ILE A 146 6.07 5.26 -7.25
N CYS A 147 6.34 6.23 -6.38
CA CYS A 147 6.25 6.08 -4.93
C CYS A 147 5.44 7.25 -4.37
N CYS A 148 4.30 6.95 -3.75
CA CYS A 148 3.45 7.95 -3.10
C CYS A 148 3.56 7.78 -1.59
N ILE A 149 3.80 8.88 -0.88
CA ILE A 149 3.94 8.91 0.58
C ILE A 149 2.95 9.94 1.12
N GLY A 150 2.19 9.57 2.13
CA GLY A 150 1.33 10.50 2.87
C GLY A 150 1.37 10.21 4.36
N SER A 151 1.30 11.25 5.18
CA SER A 151 1.30 11.18 6.63
C SER A 151 -0.11 11.31 7.20
N LYS A 152 -0.43 10.60 8.26
CA LYS A 152 -1.63 10.93 9.06
C LYS A 152 -1.38 12.22 9.84
N PRO A 153 -2.25 13.23 9.72
CA PRO A 153 -2.12 14.45 10.50
C PRO A 153 -2.00 14.18 12.00
N PRO A 154 -1.26 15.01 12.76
CA PRO A 154 -1.28 14.93 14.22
C PRO A 154 -2.69 15.21 14.75
N VAL A 155 -3.01 14.68 15.92
CA VAL A 155 -4.24 15.06 16.63
C VAL A 155 -4.07 16.49 17.12
N SER A 156 -4.93 17.39 16.66
CA SER A 156 -5.00 18.78 17.15
C SER A 156 -5.54 18.84 18.57
#